data_68348e28d98c3acca4d2f42c258f848d
#
_entry.id   68348e28d98c3acca4d2f42c258f848d
#
_cell.length_a   1.000
_cell.length_b   1.000
_cell.length_c   1.000
_cell.angle_alpha   90.00
_cell.angle_beta   90.00
_cell.angle_gamma   90.00
#
_symmetry.space_group_name_H-M   'P 1'
#
loop_
_entity.id
_entity.type
_entity.pdbx_description
1 polymer ?
#
loop_
_entity_poly.entity_id
_entity_poly.type
_entity_poly.pdbx_seq_one_letter_code
_entity_poly.pdbx_strand_id
1 'polypeptide(L)'
;MLKTFGVAGAALGVGSVLSNPLLGASHSKPSGKNNSNPWIYAFNIGDVEAWSISDGFLDIRAGLSIMYPESERGQMKQLLEQHSEQTDSLHMYINILVLRRDKEVIVFDAGFGIVDNPNRGWLIEGLETIGIKRADVTAAFLSHTHGDHIAGFIAPDETPMFPNAAIYTTPEEHKFWMQTSHDFSRTKRDPNALVRLVEAAQMRLELLKGQIEHTPAGTKLFGGLVTVEDAFGHSPGHAMYRIESAGESLLNITDIAHNDLIMFRNPSWVIGWDHDMGQAVDTRRRVFKQAAQQKTPVFGFHVPWPGLGSIVPRGSGESYDWAPRRLFWA
;
A
#
# COMPACT_ATOMS: atom_id res chain seq x y z
N MET A 1 -1.98 8.48 78.13
CA MET A 1 -1.60 9.69 77.39
C MET A 1 -1.19 9.34 76.03
N LEU A 2 -2.10 9.40 75.05
CA LEU A 2 -1.81 9.21 73.64
C LEU A 2 -1.41 10.53 73.04
N LYS A 3 -0.26 10.57 72.36
CA LYS A 3 0.14 11.68 71.49
C LYS A 3 -0.12 11.29 70.05
N THR A 4 -1.02 12.01 69.40
CA THR A 4 -1.31 11.97 68.00
C THR A 4 -0.23 12.71 67.24
N PHE A 5 0.40 12.06 66.25
CA PHE A 5 1.26 12.70 65.25
C PHE A 5 0.45 12.94 63.98
N GLY A 6 0.31 14.21 63.62
CA GLY A 6 -0.24 14.61 62.33
C GLY A 6 0.81 14.42 61.21
N VAL A 7 0.41 13.79 60.11
CA VAL A 7 1.22 13.68 58.89
C VAL A 7 0.75 14.75 57.93
N ALA A 8 1.64 15.71 57.62
CA ALA A 8 1.43 16.70 56.58
C ALA A 8 1.59 16.01 55.18
N GLY A 9 0.53 15.99 54.41
CA GLY A 9 0.56 15.51 53.03
C GLY A 9 1.20 16.55 52.10
N ALA A 10 2.34 16.21 51.50
CA ALA A 10 2.90 16.97 50.41
C ALA A 10 2.14 16.61 49.12
N ALA A 11 1.47 17.58 48.53
CA ALA A 11 0.86 17.49 47.22
C ALA A 11 1.98 17.47 46.17
N LEU A 12 2.26 16.30 45.60
CA LEU A 12 3.07 16.17 44.40
C LEU A 12 2.22 16.61 43.22
N GLY A 13 2.65 17.66 42.54
CA GLY A 13 2.07 18.14 41.30
C GLY A 13 2.08 17.06 40.24
N VAL A 14 0.90 16.67 39.80
CA VAL A 14 0.70 15.79 38.66
C VAL A 14 1.05 16.61 37.42
N GLY A 15 2.26 16.38 36.89
CA GLY A 15 2.66 16.90 35.60
C GLY A 15 1.66 16.43 34.54
N SER A 16 1.14 17.40 33.80
CA SER A 16 0.29 17.13 32.63
C SER A 16 1.02 16.20 31.68
N VAL A 17 0.62 14.92 31.69
CA VAL A 17 0.93 14.00 30.62
C VAL A 17 0.24 14.55 29.38
N LEU A 18 1.03 15.10 28.46
CA LEU A 18 0.58 15.41 27.11
C LEU A 18 -0.01 14.12 26.54
N SER A 19 -1.32 14.02 26.56
CA SER A 19 -2.06 13.01 25.84
C SER A 19 -1.76 13.23 24.36
N ASN A 20 -0.90 12.35 23.80
CA ASN A 20 -0.80 12.17 22.38
C ASN A 20 -2.21 11.91 21.87
N PRO A 21 -2.71 12.61 20.86
CA PRO A 21 -3.94 12.23 20.20
C PRO A 21 -3.62 11.05 19.27
N LEU A 22 -3.34 9.89 19.86
CA LEU A 22 -3.41 8.64 19.18
C LEU A 22 -4.90 8.41 18.88
N LEU A 23 -5.30 8.83 17.65
CA LEU A 23 -6.48 8.34 16.95
C LEU A 23 -7.68 8.09 17.89
N GLY A 24 -8.29 9.16 18.35
CA GLY A 24 -9.67 9.11 18.82
C GLY A 24 -10.56 8.89 17.59
N ALA A 25 -10.64 7.64 17.11
CA ALA A 25 -11.65 7.28 16.15
C ALA A 25 -13.00 7.49 16.82
N SER A 26 -13.68 8.59 16.50
CA SER A 26 -15.11 8.65 16.71
C SER A 26 -15.68 7.55 15.82
N HIS A 27 -16.08 6.44 16.43
CA HIS A 27 -16.69 5.33 15.73
C HIS A 27 -18.11 5.72 15.32
N SER A 28 -18.25 6.56 14.30
CA SER A 28 -19.45 6.57 13.52
C SER A 28 -19.49 5.23 12.80
N LYS A 29 -20.49 4.37 13.14
CA LYS A 29 -20.72 3.13 12.40
C LYS A 29 -20.73 3.47 10.92
N PRO A 30 -19.94 2.77 10.07
CA PRO A 30 -20.15 2.85 8.64
C PRO A 30 -21.62 2.59 8.36
N SER A 31 -22.25 3.40 7.53
CA SER A 31 -23.70 3.29 7.22
C SER A 31 -24.03 2.09 6.32
N GLY A 32 -23.18 1.05 6.32
CA GLY A 32 -23.33 -0.20 5.60
C GLY A 32 -23.63 -1.36 6.55
N LYS A 33 -24.43 -2.30 6.09
CA LYS A 33 -24.74 -3.56 6.78
C LYS A 33 -23.47 -4.20 7.31
N ASN A 34 -23.49 -4.71 8.55
CA ASN A 34 -22.44 -5.51 9.15
C ASN A 34 -21.98 -6.56 8.13
N ASN A 35 -20.83 -6.34 7.51
CA ASN A 35 -20.32 -7.22 6.50
C ASN A 35 -19.38 -8.21 7.19
N SER A 36 -19.83 -9.44 7.33
CA SER A 36 -19.05 -10.55 7.88
C SER A 36 -18.00 -11.08 6.90
N ASN A 37 -17.73 -10.35 5.80
CA ASN A 37 -16.71 -10.76 4.85
C ASN A 37 -15.31 -10.49 5.44
N PRO A 38 -14.50 -11.52 5.70
CA PRO A 38 -13.19 -11.37 6.34
C PRO A 38 -12.15 -10.63 5.48
N TRP A 39 -12.47 -10.38 4.21
CA TRP A 39 -11.57 -9.70 3.26
C TRP A 39 -11.77 -8.18 3.19
N ILE A 40 -12.66 -7.63 4.01
CA ILE A 40 -12.98 -6.20 4.02
C ILE A 40 -12.78 -5.65 5.42
N TYR A 41 -11.94 -4.63 5.54
CA TYR A 41 -11.74 -3.92 6.78
C TYR A 41 -12.10 -2.45 6.61
N ALA A 42 -13.16 -2.01 7.29
CA ALA A 42 -13.63 -0.63 7.28
C ALA A 42 -12.94 0.20 8.37
N PHE A 43 -12.56 1.44 8.04
CA PHE A 43 -11.98 2.42 8.96
C PHE A 43 -12.25 3.83 8.44
N ASN A 44 -11.80 4.85 9.17
CA ASN A 44 -11.90 6.23 8.72
C ASN A 44 -10.52 6.88 8.67
N ILE A 45 -10.39 7.91 7.83
CA ILE A 45 -9.29 8.87 7.82
C ILE A 45 -9.95 10.23 8.00
N GLY A 46 -9.95 10.75 9.24
CA GLY A 46 -10.77 11.91 9.59
C GLY A 46 -12.25 11.65 9.33
N ASP A 47 -12.85 12.44 8.46
CA ASP A 47 -14.26 12.33 8.04
C ASP A 47 -14.48 11.57 6.73
N VAL A 48 -13.42 10.94 6.18
CA VAL A 48 -13.49 10.10 4.99
C VAL A 48 -13.66 8.64 5.36
N GLU A 49 -14.68 7.98 4.80
CA GLU A 49 -14.83 6.53 4.91
C GLU A 49 -13.77 5.83 4.09
N ALA A 50 -13.15 4.81 4.66
CA ALA A 50 -12.07 4.06 4.03
C ALA A 50 -12.26 2.56 4.23
N TRP A 51 -11.84 1.79 3.25
CA TRP A 51 -11.79 0.34 3.32
C TRP A 51 -10.44 -0.17 2.82
N SER A 52 -9.90 -1.15 3.52
CA SER A 52 -8.99 -2.09 2.90
C SER A 52 -9.82 -3.25 2.36
N ILE A 53 -9.69 -3.53 1.08
CA ILE A 53 -10.29 -4.69 0.43
C ILE A 53 -9.17 -5.58 -0.07
N SER A 54 -9.16 -6.85 0.35
CA SER A 54 -8.19 -7.79 -0.19
C SER A 54 -8.60 -8.20 -1.61
N ASP A 55 -7.69 -8.05 -2.56
CA ASP A 55 -7.81 -8.70 -3.88
C ASP A 55 -7.25 -10.12 -3.89
N GLY A 56 -6.85 -10.63 -2.71
CA GLY A 56 -6.26 -11.95 -2.53
C GLY A 56 -4.77 -11.90 -2.24
N PHE A 57 -4.05 -12.91 -2.76
CA PHE A 57 -2.62 -13.06 -2.50
C PHE A 57 -1.91 -13.86 -3.60
N LEU A 58 -0.58 -13.75 -3.60
CA LEU A 58 0.32 -14.59 -4.37
C LEU A 58 1.16 -15.46 -3.43
N ASP A 59 1.18 -16.75 -3.69
CA ASP A 59 2.12 -17.71 -3.10
C ASP A 59 3.27 -17.93 -4.08
N ILE A 60 4.42 -17.34 -3.79
CA ILE A 60 5.59 -17.39 -4.68
C ILE A 60 6.50 -18.51 -4.20
N ARG A 61 6.31 -19.71 -4.75
CA ARG A 61 7.22 -20.84 -4.50
C ARG A 61 8.63 -20.49 -4.91
N ALA A 62 9.60 -20.91 -4.12
CA ALA A 62 11.01 -20.52 -4.28
C ALA A 62 11.21 -18.98 -4.29
N GLY A 63 10.33 -18.24 -3.57
CA GLY A 63 10.26 -16.77 -3.61
C GLY A 63 11.57 -16.06 -3.37
N LEU A 64 12.40 -16.55 -2.43
CA LEU A 64 13.73 -15.98 -2.21
C LEU A 64 14.61 -16.04 -3.46
N SER A 65 14.55 -17.15 -4.22
CA SER A 65 15.37 -17.31 -5.42
C SER A 65 14.83 -16.56 -6.64
N ILE A 66 13.52 -16.34 -6.68
CA ILE A 66 12.86 -15.60 -7.78
C ILE A 66 12.99 -14.10 -7.57
N MET A 67 12.76 -13.62 -6.34
CA MET A 67 12.63 -12.21 -6.05
C MET A 67 13.95 -11.54 -5.67
N TYR A 68 14.90 -12.26 -5.06
CA TYR A 68 16.07 -11.65 -4.45
C TYR A 68 17.40 -12.17 -5.02
N PRO A 69 18.45 -11.32 -5.05
CA PRO A 69 19.79 -11.72 -5.46
C PRO A 69 20.36 -12.83 -4.56
N GLU A 70 21.17 -13.71 -5.14
CA GLU A 70 21.74 -14.88 -4.44
C GLU A 70 22.59 -14.50 -3.21
N SER A 71 23.34 -13.40 -3.31
CA SER A 71 24.26 -12.93 -2.26
C SER A 71 23.62 -12.70 -0.90
N GLU A 72 22.31 -12.41 -0.86
CA GLU A 72 21.61 -12.00 0.37
C GLU A 72 20.62 -13.05 0.88
N ARG A 73 20.29 -14.06 0.05
CA ARG A 73 19.27 -15.07 0.36
C ARG A 73 19.53 -15.85 1.65
N GLY A 74 20.82 -16.11 1.97
CA GLY A 74 21.18 -16.80 3.20
C GLY A 74 20.76 -16.02 4.46
N GLN A 75 20.97 -14.71 4.48
CA GLN A 75 20.55 -13.85 5.59
C GLN A 75 19.03 -13.71 5.66
N MET A 76 18.36 -13.59 4.51
CA MET A 76 16.90 -13.54 4.43
C MET A 76 16.27 -14.83 4.94
N LYS A 77 16.81 -15.99 4.53
CA LYS A 77 16.35 -17.30 5.02
C LYS A 77 16.49 -17.40 6.53
N GLN A 78 17.65 -17.05 7.07
CA GLN A 78 17.86 -17.04 8.53
C GLN A 78 16.87 -16.11 9.24
N LEU A 79 16.58 -14.94 8.67
CA LEU A 79 15.60 -14.01 9.23
C LEU A 79 14.20 -14.61 9.27
N LEU A 80 13.75 -15.25 8.18
CA LEU A 80 12.45 -15.93 8.11
C LEU A 80 12.38 -17.06 9.14
N GLU A 81 13.40 -17.92 9.24
CA GLU A 81 13.47 -19.01 10.22
C GLU A 81 13.38 -18.51 11.67
N GLN A 82 14.04 -17.40 11.99
CA GLN A 82 13.99 -16.77 13.32
C GLN A 82 12.57 -16.27 13.70
N HIS A 83 11.73 -16.00 12.68
CA HIS A 83 10.36 -15.54 12.87
C HIS A 83 9.33 -16.65 12.63
N SER A 84 9.79 -17.91 12.46
CA SER A 84 8.94 -19.07 12.16
C SER A 84 8.17 -18.92 10.84
N GLU A 85 8.70 -18.14 9.90
CA GLU A 85 8.13 -17.96 8.58
C GLU A 85 8.63 -19.04 7.61
N GLN A 86 7.84 -19.28 6.56
CA GLN A 86 8.21 -20.20 5.49
C GLN A 86 9.40 -19.65 4.69
N THR A 87 10.31 -20.54 4.27
CA THR A 87 11.51 -20.17 3.50
C THR A 87 11.48 -20.66 2.06
N ASP A 88 10.58 -21.57 1.72
CA ASP A 88 10.38 -22.16 0.40
C ASP A 88 9.27 -21.49 -0.41
N SER A 89 8.43 -20.70 0.25
CA SER A 89 7.42 -19.85 -0.37
C SER A 89 7.37 -18.48 0.31
N LEU A 90 7.14 -17.43 -0.48
CA LEU A 90 6.85 -16.09 0.03
C LEU A 90 5.40 -15.75 -0.27
N HIS A 91 4.68 -15.36 0.75
CA HIS A 91 3.30 -14.91 0.64
C HIS A 91 3.26 -13.40 0.42
N MET A 92 2.60 -12.95 -0.64
CA MET A 92 2.40 -11.54 -0.95
C MET A 92 0.90 -11.24 -0.95
N TYR A 93 0.47 -10.41 -0.02
CA TYR A 93 -0.91 -9.90 0.04
C TYR A 93 -1.15 -8.91 -1.09
N ILE A 94 -2.42 -8.69 -1.42
CA ILE A 94 -2.85 -7.66 -2.37
C ILE A 94 -3.95 -6.88 -1.68
N ASN A 95 -3.57 -5.76 -1.06
CA ASN A 95 -4.46 -4.91 -0.29
C ASN A 95 -4.83 -3.68 -1.13
N ILE A 96 -6.11 -3.47 -1.38
CA ILE A 96 -6.62 -2.34 -2.14
C ILE A 96 -7.24 -1.33 -1.19
N LEU A 97 -6.77 -0.08 -1.25
CA LEU A 97 -7.36 1.02 -0.51
C LEU A 97 -8.51 1.64 -1.32
N VAL A 98 -9.67 1.76 -0.68
CA VAL A 98 -10.85 2.41 -1.25
C VAL A 98 -11.29 3.52 -0.31
N LEU A 99 -11.62 4.68 -0.86
CA LEU A 99 -12.14 5.83 -0.11
C LEU A 99 -13.52 6.23 -0.63
N ARG A 100 -14.36 6.72 0.26
CA ARG A 100 -15.61 7.40 -0.11
C ARG A 100 -15.76 8.71 0.66
N ARG A 101 -15.96 9.79 -0.08
CA ARG A 101 -16.29 11.10 0.47
C ARG A 101 -17.39 11.72 -0.39
N ASP A 102 -18.55 11.95 0.19
CA ASP A 102 -19.73 12.45 -0.51
C ASP A 102 -20.11 11.56 -1.72
N LYS A 103 -19.94 12.08 -2.94
CA LYS A 103 -20.17 11.35 -4.19
C LYS A 103 -18.89 10.79 -4.80
N GLU A 104 -17.75 11.08 -4.22
CA GLU A 104 -16.45 10.60 -4.71
C GLU A 104 -16.17 9.21 -4.15
N VAL A 105 -15.96 8.26 -5.04
CA VAL A 105 -15.46 6.92 -4.73
C VAL A 105 -14.13 6.77 -5.42
N ILE A 106 -13.07 6.57 -4.63
CA ILE A 106 -11.68 6.56 -5.09
C ILE A 106 -11.07 5.21 -4.79
N VAL A 107 -10.44 4.59 -5.79
CA VAL A 107 -9.74 3.29 -5.67
C VAL A 107 -8.26 3.48 -5.96
N PHE A 108 -7.37 2.91 -5.12
CA PHE A 108 -5.93 2.94 -5.33
C PHE A 108 -5.45 1.58 -5.80
N ASP A 109 -5.05 1.48 -7.06
CA ASP A 109 -4.80 0.28 -7.83
C ASP A 109 -6.05 -0.63 -7.94
N ALA A 110 -6.01 -1.63 -8.81
CA ALA A 110 -7.20 -2.42 -9.08
C ALA A 110 -6.97 -3.94 -8.96
N GLY A 111 -5.81 -4.37 -8.46
CA GLY A 111 -5.52 -5.79 -8.32
C GLY A 111 -5.43 -6.52 -9.65
N PHE A 112 -5.75 -7.81 -9.64
CA PHE A 112 -5.75 -8.66 -10.84
C PHE A 112 -7.04 -8.58 -11.65
N GLY A 113 -8.10 -7.96 -11.11
CA GLY A 113 -9.40 -7.92 -11.74
C GLY A 113 -10.15 -9.26 -11.67
N ILE A 114 -11.10 -9.46 -12.58
CA ILE A 114 -11.91 -10.68 -12.62
C ILE A 114 -11.10 -11.79 -13.29
N VAL A 115 -10.60 -12.75 -12.51
CA VAL A 115 -9.79 -13.86 -12.97
C VAL A 115 -10.33 -15.19 -12.44
N ASP A 116 -10.16 -16.26 -13.21
CA ASP A 116 -10.47 -17.64 -12.76
C ASP A 116 -9.32 -18.17 -11.89
N ASN A 117 -9.25 -17.64 -10.65
CA ASN A 117 -8.25 -18.02 -9.66
C ASN A 117 -8.83 -17.89 -8.25
N PRO A 118 -8.83 -18.96 -7.41
CA PRO A 118 -9.45 -18.94 -6.11
C PRO A 118 -8.73 -18.03 -5.09
N ASN A 119 -7.49 -17.63 -5.36
CA ASN A 119 -6.65 -16.91 -4.40
C ASN A 119 -6.53 -15.41 -4.69
N ARG A 120 -7.17 -14.90 -5.73
CA ARG A 120 -7.08 -13.48 -6.11
C ARG A 120 -8.22 -13.07 -7.03
N GLY A 121 -8.38 -11.74 -7.25
CA GLY A 121 -9.43 -11.17 -8.07
C GLY A 121 -10.71 -10.90 -7.28
N TRP A 122 -10.57 -10.59 -5.98
CA TRP A 122 -11.72 -10.44 -5.07
C TRP A 122 -12.21 -8.99 -4.93
N LEU A 123 -11.50 -8.01 -5.50
CA LEU A 123 -11.83 -6.58 -5.36
C LEU A 123 -13.28 -6.27 -5.74
N ILE A 124 -13.75 -6.78 -6.87
CA ILE A 124 -15.09 -6.44 -7.37
C ILE A 124 -16.19 -6.98 -6.44
N GLU A 125 -16.06 -8.21 -5.98
CA GLU A 125 -16.97 -8.77 -4.97
C GLU A 125 -16.91 -7.97 -3.66
N GLY A 126 -15.70 -7.55 -3.27
CA GLY A 126 -15.49 -6.69 -2.10
C GLY A 126 -16.21 -5.35 -2.22
N LEU A 127 -16.10 -4.66 -3.36
CA LEU A 127 -16.80 -3.41 -3.64
C LEU A 127 -18.32 -3.59 -3.58
N GLU A 128 -18.85 -4.61 -4.25
CA GLU A 128 -20.28 -4.92 -4.26
C GLU A 128 -20.80 -5.23 -2.85
N THR A 129 -19.99 -5.91 -2.04
CA THR A 129 -20.32 -6.25 -0.66
C THR A 129 -20.48 -5.00 0.23
N ILE A 130 -19.73 -3.94 -0.01
CA ILE A 130 -19.90 -2.65 0.70
C ILE A 130 -20.88 -1.70 -0.01
N GLY A 131 -21.58 -2.20 -1.04
CA GLY A 131 -22.61 -1.45 -1.78
C GLY A 131 -22.06 -0.47 -2.82
N ILE A 132 -20.82 -0.63 -3.24
CA ILE A 132 -20.18 0.16 -4.31
C ILE A 132 -20.21 -0.66 -5.61
N LYS A 133 -20.86 -0.12 -6.64
CA LYS A 133 -20.84 -0.69 -7.98
C LYS A 133 -19.63 -0.19 -8.76
N ARG A 134 -19.21 -0.90 -9.78
CA ARG A 134 -18.11 -0.46 -10.68
C ARG A 134 -18.35 0.94 -11.26
N ALA A 135 -19.60 1.25 -11.60
CA ALA A 135 -20.00 2.56 -12.15
C ALA A 135 -20.04 3.69 -11.10
N ASP A 136 -19.99 3.37 -9.81
CA ASP A 136 -19.96 4.38 -8.74
C ASP A 136 -18.52 4.88 -8.48
N VAL A 137 -17.51 4.17 -8.96
CA VAL A 137 -16.11 4.61 -8.87
C VAL A 137 -15.90 5.80 -9.80
N THR A 138 -15.57 6.94 -9.23
CA THR A 138 -15.42 8.23 -9.95
C THR A 138 -13.96 8.57 -10.22
N ALA A 139 -13.05 8.00 -9.44
CA ALA A 139 -11.61 8.21 -9.57
C ALA A 139 -10.85 6.94 -9.22
N ALA A 140 -9.74 6.72 -9.89
CA ALA A 140 -8.82 5.67 -9.54
C ALA A 140 -7.37 6.15 -9.70
N PHE A 141 -6.48 5.66 -8.85
CA PHE A 141 -5.06 5.94 -8.94
C PHE A 141 -4.35 4.67 -9.40
N LEU A 142 -3.59 4.76 -10.48
CA LEU A 142 -2.69 3.73 -10.94
C LEU A 142 -1.29 4.08 -10.48
N SER A 143 -0.81 3.39 -9.44
CA SER A 143 0.51 3.65 -8.85
C SER A 143 1.63 3.34 -9.83
N HIS A 144 1.51 2.23 -10.56
CA HIS A 144 2.40 1.77 -11.61
C HIS A 144 1.77 0.63 -12.43
N THR A 145 2.41 0.21 -13.51
CA THR A 145 1.80 -0.70 -14.51
C THR A 145 2.12 -2.18 -14.33
N HIS A 146 2.56 -2.63 -13.14
CA HIS A 146 2.67 -4.07 -12.88
C HIS A 146 1.29 -4.75 -12.87
N GLY A 147 1.29 -6.05 -13.17
CA GLY A 147 0.07 -6.79 -13.47
C GLY A 147 -0.98 -6.77 -12.36
N ASP A 148 -0.55 -6.84 -11.13
CA ASP A 148 -1.40 -6.83 -9.92
C ASP A 148 -1.87 -5.43 -9.49
N HIS A 149 -1.50 -4.40 -10.23
CA HIS A 149 -1.99 -3.02 -10.05
C HIS A 149 -2.89 -2.59 -11.21
N ILE A 150 -2.46 -2.84 -12.45
CA ILE A 150 -3.19 -2.37 -13.65
C ILE A 150 -4.22 -3.37 -14.19
N ALA A 151 -4.05 -4.68 -13.99
CA ALA A 151 -4.90 -5.66 -14.67
C ALA A 151 -6.37 -5.52 -14.32
N GLY A 152 -6.68 -5.18 -13.07
CA GLY A 152 -8.05 -5.01 -12.60
C GLY A 152 -8.78 -3.79 -13.13
N PHE A 153 -8.10 -2.89 -13.84
CA PHE A 153 -8.76 -1.79 -14.55
C PHE A 153 -9.45 -2.22 -15.83
N ILE A 154 -9.20 -3.45 -16.31
CA ILE A 154 -9.77 -3.99 -17.53
C ILE A 154 -10.75 -5.12 -17.18
N ALA A 155 -11.98 -5.02 -17.67
CA ALA A 155 -12.97 -6.08 -17.54
C ALA A 155 -12.70 -7.23 -18.53
N PRO A 156 -13.28 -8.43 -18.33
CA PRO A 156 -13.06 -9.58 -19.23
C PRO A 156 -13.47 -9.37 -20.69
N ASP A 157 -14.32 -8.38 -20.96
CA ASP A 157 -14.72 -7.97 -22.31
C ASP A 157 -13.85 -6.84 -22.91
N GLU A 158 -12.69 -6.62 -22.31
CA GLU A 158 -11.71 -5.57 -22.69
C GLU A 158 -12.22 -4.13 -22.55
N THR A 159 -13.32 -3.92 -21.85
CA THR A 159 -13.78 -2.57 -21.50
C THR A 159 -13.19 -2.11 -20.17
N PRO A 160 -13.17 -0.79 -19.89
CA PRO A 160 -12.77 -0.31 -18.59
C PRO A 160 -13.63 -0.87 -17.44
N MET A 161 -12.96 -1.41 -16.41
CA MET A 161 -13.63 -1.96 -15.21
C MET A 161 -14.47 -0.91 -14.48
N PHE A 162 -13.96 0.32 -14.42
CA PHE A 162 -14.62 1.47 -13.79
C PHE A 162 -14.99 2.50 -14.85
N PRO A 163 -16.15 2.36 -15.51
CA PRO A 163 -16.48 3.10 -16.73
C PRO A 163 -16.57 4.64 -16.54
N ASN A 164 -16.81 5.09 -15.31
CA ASN A 164 -16.98 6.50 -14.99
C ASN A 164 -15.75 7.12 -14.29
N ALA A 165 -14.69 6.35 -14.05
CA ALA A 165 -13.53 6.82 -13.33
C ALA A 165 -12.54 7.57 -14.23
N ALA A 166 -12.00 8.70 -13.74
CA ALA A 166 -10.71 9.18 -14.22
C ALA A 166 -9.59 8.35 -13.57
N ILE A 167 -8.57 7.96 -14.34
CA ILE A 167 -7.45 7.14 -13.88
C ILE A 167 -6.20 8.01 -13.82
N TYR A 168 -5.78 8.34 -12.61
CA TYR A 168 -4.63 9.20 -12.34
C TYR A 168 -3.35 8.38 -12.26
N THR A 169 -2.35 8.71 -13.09
CA THR A 169 -1.02 8.10 -13.05
C THR A 169 0.04 9.15 -13.35
N THR A 170 1.30 8.90 -12.98
CA THR A 170 2.37 9.85 -13.27
C THR A 170 2.68 9.89 -14.76
N PRO A 171 3.05 11.06 -15.31
CA PRO A 171 3.47 11.15 -16.71
C PRO A 171 4.72 10.32 -16.99
N GLU A 172 5.62 10.15 -16.01
CA GLU A 172 6.84 9.34 -16.11
C GLU A 172 6.49 7.86 -16.32
N GLU A 173 5.52 7.32 -15.57
CA GLU A 173 5.07 5.94 -15.70
C GLU A 173 4.47 5.68 -17.07
N HIS A 174 3.48 6.48 -17.44
CA HIS A 174 2.81 6.33 -18.73
C HIS A 174 3.80 6.49 -19.91
N LYS A 175 4.65 7.53 -19.88
CA LYS A 175 5.63 7.79 -20.92
C LYS A 175 6.60 6.62 -21.09
N PHE A 176 7.13 6.08 -19.98
CA PHE A 176 8.08 4.98 -20.04
C PHE A 176 7.47 3.76 -20.74
N TRP A 177 6.31 3.33 -20.30
CA TRP A 177 5.72 2.10 -20.85
C TRP A 177 5.20 2.24 -22.28
N MET A 178 4.78 3.43 -22.70
CA MET A 178 4.27 3.69 -24.05
C MET A 178 5.35 3.99 -25.09
N GLN A 179 6.63 4.13 -24.70
CA GLN A 179 7.72 4.32 -25.68
C GLN A 179 8.04 3.03 -26.45
N THR A 180 8.74 3.17 -27.59
CA THR A 180 9.08 2.03 -28.47
C THR A 180 10.34 1.27 -28.05
N SER A 181 11.18 1.88 -27.21
CA SER A 181 12.40 1.26 -26.68
C SER A 181 12.53 1.56 -25.21
N HIS A 182 12.98 0.57 -24.43
CA HIS A 182 13.05 0.64 -22.98
C HIS A 182 14.47 0.35 -22.51
N ASP A 183 14.96 1.16 -21.57
CA ASP A 183 16.21 0.88 -20.87
C ASP A 183 15.93 0.03 -19.63
N PHE A 184 16.33 -1.23 -19.67
CA PHE A 184 16.23 -2.18 -18.59
C PHE A 184 17.62 -2.54 -18.00
N SER A 185 18.63 -1.71 -18.21
CA SER A 185 20.00 -2.00 -17.78
C SER A 185 20.17 -2.11 -16.25
N ARG A 186 19.23 -1.55 -15.47
CA ARG A 186 19.29 -1.48 -14.00
C ARG A 186 18.41 -2.49 -13.27
N THR A 187 17.64 -3.30 -14.00
CA THR A 187 16.84 -4.39 -13.42
C THR A 187 17.56 -5.73 -13.53
N LYS A 188 17.13 -6.71 -12.72
CA LYS A 188 17.55 -8.11 -12.78
C LYS A 188 16.44 -9.04 -13.28
N ARG A 189 15.34 -8.51 -13.79
CA ARG A 189 14.27 -9.31 -14.40
C ARG A 189 14.79 -10.10 -15.61
N ASP A 190 14.21 -11.27 -15.79
CA ASP A 190 14.42 -12.05 -16.99
C ASP A 190 14.04 -11.26 -18.26
N PRO A 191 14.88 -11.22 -19.30
CA PRO A 191 14.60 -10.45 -20.52
C PRO A 191 13.27 -10.85 -21.22
N ASN A 192 12.92 -12.15 -21.22
CA ASN A 192 11.66 -12.59 -21.82
C ASN A 192 10.45 -12.16 -20.96
N ALA A 193 10.62 -12.11 -19.64
CA ALA A 193 9.59 -11.54 -18.75
C ALA A 193 9.40 -10.04 -19.01
N LEU A 194 10.48 -9.29 -19.30
CA LEU A 194 10.40 -7.87 -19.62
C LEU A 194 9.64 -7.61 -20.93
N VAL A 195 9.85 -8.41 -21.97
CA VAL A 195 9.07 -8.29 -23.23
C VAL A 195 7.58 -8.44 -22.95
N ARG A 196 7.19 -9.51 -22.26
CA ARG A 196 5.77 -9.73 -21.89
C ARG A 196 5.20 -8.62 -21.00
N LEU A 197 6.02 -8.07 -20.12
CA LEU A 197 5.62 -6.96 -19.24
C LEU A 197 5.31 -5.70 -20.04
N VAL A 198 6.17 -5.34 -21.01
CA VAL A 198 5.97 -4.21 -21.92
C VAL A 198 4.71 -4.39 -22.75
N GLU A 199 4.56 -5.51 -23.41
CA GLU A 199 3.38 -5.81 -24.24
C GLU A 199 2.08 -5.71 -23.41
N ALA A 200 2.07 -6.27 -22.21
CA ALA A 200 0.91 -6.24 -21.33
C ALA A 200 0.61 -4.82 -20.81
N ALA A 201 1.64 -4.03 -20.51
CA ALA A 201 1.49 -2.65 -20.06
C ALA A 201 0.92 -1.79 -21.19
N GLN A 202 1.51 -1.87 -22.39
CA GLN A 202 1.07 -1.10 -23.57
C GLN A 202 -0.38 -1.42 -23.95
N MET A 203 -0.73 -2.70 -24.00
CA MET A 203 -2.09 -3.13 -24.28
C MET A 203 -3.10 -2.50 -23.30
N ARG A 204 -2.83 -2.60 -22.00
CA ARG A 204 -3.75 -2.09 -20.97
C ARG A 204 -3.83 -0.58 -20.97
N LEU A 205 -2.71 0.12 -21.08
CA LEU A 205 -2.68 1.58 -21.16
C LEU A 205 -3.43 2.09 -22.41
N GLU A 206 -3.32 1.38 -23.53
CA GLU A 206 -4.08 1.73 -24.76
C GLU A 206 -5.58 1.54 -24.55
N LEU A 207 -6.03 0.45 -23.91
CA LEU A 207 -7.44 0.24 -23.58
C LEU A 207 -7.99 1.31 -22.64
N LEU A 208 -7.15 1.86 -21.75
CA LEU A 208 -7.53 2.88 -20.77
C LEU A 208 -7.30 4.31 -21.22
N LYS A 209 -6.74 4.56 -22.42
CA LYS A 209 -6.30 5.88 -22.87
C LYS A 209 -7.34 7.00 -22.76
N GLY A 210 -8.62 6.66 -22.86
CA GLY A 210 -9.75 7.62 -22.73
C GLY A 210 -10.04 8.06 -21.29
N GLN A 211 -9.44 7.42 -20.29
CA GLN A 211 -9.65 7.71 -18.88
C GLN A 211 -8.38 8.15 -18.15
N ILE A 212 -7.20 8.04 -18.79
CA ILE A 212 -5.91 8.36 -18.17
C ILE A 212 -5.73 9.88 -18.05
N GLU A 213 -5.46 10.31 -16.81
CA GLU A 213 -5.09 11.67 -16.45
C GLU A 213 -3.66 11.69 -15.89
N HIS A 214 -2.79 12.48 -16.53
CA HIS A 214 -1.40 12.60 -16.08
C HIS A 214 -1.29 13.51 -14.85
N THR A 215 -0.78 12.96 -13.78
CA THR A 215 -0.72 13.62 -12.47
C THR A 215 0.70 13.60 -11.93
N PRO A 216 1.49 14.66 -12.13
CA PRO A 216 2.86 14.75 -11.61
C PRO A 216 2.90 14.63 -10.08
N ALA A 217 4.02 14.13 -9.55
CA ALA A 217 4.28 14.16 -8.12
C ALA A 217 4.19 15.60 -7.57
N GLY A 218 3.65 15.73 -6.35
CA GLY A 218 3.33 17.01 -5.70
C GLY A 218 1.92 17.52 -5.99
N THR A 219 1.19 16.92 -6.94
CA THR A 219 -0.19 17.33 -7.25
C THR A 219 -1.13 16.96 -6.10
N LYS A 220 -2.00 17.90 -5.75
CA LYS A 220 -3.09 17.71 -4.77
C LYS A 220 -4.43 17.64 -5.48
N LEU A 221 -5.18 16.59 -5.22
CA LEU A 221 -6.49 16.32 -5.82
C LEU A 221 -7.58 16.27 -4.76
N PHE A 222 -8.83 16.38 -5.21
CA PHE A 222 -10.02 16.27 -4.36
C PHE A 222 -9.99 17.23 -3.16
N GLY A 223 -9.67 18.53 -3.43
CA GLY A 223 -9.58 19.54 -2.38
C GLY A 223 -8.45 19.30 -1.37
N GLY A 224 -7.39 18.60 -1.78
CA GLY A 224 -6.23 18.28 -0.96
C GLY A 224 -6.35 16.97 -0.19
N LEU A 225 -7.42 16.19 -0.41
CA LEU A 225 -7.57 14.86 0.19
C LEU A 225 -6.44 13.92 -0.21
N VAL A 226 -6.04 13.92 -1.47
CA VAL A 226 -4.97 13.05 -2.00
C VAL A 226 -3.84 13.90 -2.54
N THR A 227 -2.63 13.67 -2.05
CA THR A 227 -1.38 14.21 -2.61
C THR A 227 -0.63 13.05 -3.27
N VAL A 228 -0.27 13.21 -4.54
CA VAL A 228 0.60 12.27 -5.26
C VAL A 228 2.05 12.53 -4.87
N GLU A 229 2.76 11.52 -4.41
CA GLU A 229 4.18 11.61 -4.04
C GLU A 229 5.02 10.65 -4.89
N ASP A 230 6.26 11.04 -5.21
CA ASP A 230 7.18 10.19 -5.96
C ASP A 230 7.63 8.97 -5.14
N ALA A 231 7.61 7.81 -5.81
CA ALA A 231 8.11 6.55 -5.27
C ALA A 231 9.00 5.82 -6.29
N PHE A 232 9.67 6.56 -7.17
CA PHE A 232 10.42 6.04 -8.30
C PHE A 232 11.47 5.01 -7.90
N GLY A 233 11.70 4.05 -8.79
CA GLY A 233 12.69 2.99 -8.65
C GLY A 233 12.11 1.60 -8.85
N HIS A 234 11.00 1.25 -8.18
CA HIS A 234 10.27 -0.01 -8.41
C HIS A 234 9.71 -0.05 -9.84
N SER A 235 9.09 1.04 -10.28
CA SER A 235 8.81 1.36 -11.68
C SER A 235 9.29 2.78 -11.95
N PRO A 236 9.53 3.17 -13.22
CA PRO A 236 10.10 4.47 -13.57
C PRO A 236 9.29 5.68 -13.08
N GLY A 237 7.99 5.55 -13.03
CA GLY A 237 7.08 6.58 -12.55
C GLY A 237 6.24 6.17 -11.35
N HIS A 238 6.69 5.16 -10.60
CA HIS A 238 5.98 4.65 -9.43
C HIS A 238 5.56 5.77 -8.47
N ALA A 239 4.29 5.78 -8.07
CA ALA A 239 3.72 6.76 -7.15
C ALA A 239 3.29 6.12 -5.82
N MET A 240 3.35 6.92 -4.77
CA MET A 240 2.68 6.69 -3.49
C MET A 240 1.73 7.85 -3.21
N TYR A 241 0.85 7.69 -2.22
CA TYR A 241 -0.23 8.65 -2.00
C TYR A 241 -0.35 9.01 -0.53
N ARG A 242 -0.35 10.31 -0.25
CA ARG A 242 -0.72 10.82 1.07
C ARG A 242 -2.18 11.21 1.07
N ILE A 243 -2.93 10.64 1.99
CA ILE A 243 -4.35 10.92 2.21
C ILE A 243 -4.47 11.77 3.47
N GLU A 244 -5.12 12.92 3.39
CA GLU A 244 -5.26 13.84 4.52
C GLU A 244 -6.71 14.32 4.65
N SER A 245 -7.32 14.16 5.81
CA SER A 245 -8.66 14.63 6.11
C SER A 245 -8.81 14.97 7.59
N ALA A 246 -9.43 16.11 7.91
CA ALA A 246 -9.76 16.53 9.27
C ALA A 246 -8.59 16.39 10.29
N GLY A 247 -7.36 16.64 9.85
CA GLY A 247 -6.15 16.56 10.70
C GLY A 247 -5.58 15.14 10.86
N GLU A 248 -6.18 14.14 10.24
CA GLU A 248 -5.61 12.79 10.15
C GLU A 248 -4.89 12.59 8.82
N SER A 249 -3.89 11.70 8.81
CA SER A 249 -3.10 11.39 7.63
C SER A 249 -2.84 9.89 7.53
N LEU A 250 -2.85 9.36 6.30
CA LEU A 250 -2.44 8.00 5.96
C LEU A 250 -1.50 8.06 4.75
N LEU A 251 -0.39 7.33 4.80
CA LEU A 251 0.52 7.19 3.66
C LEU A 251 0.32 5.82 3.01
N ASN A 252 -0.25 5.77 1.81
CA ASN A 252 -0.30 4.57 0.98
C ASN A 252 1.04 4.43 0.25
N ILE A 253 1.87 3.49 0.70
CA ILE A 253 3.23 3.29 0.20
C ILE A 253 3.32 2.38 -1.02
N THR A 254 2.18 1.83 -1.47
CA THR A 254 2.13 0.94 -2.63
C THR A 254 3.26 -0.11 -2.62
N ASP A 255 4.11 -0.19 -3.64
CA ASP A 255 5.18 -1.20 -3.78
C ASP A 255 6.56 -0.73 -3.30
N ILE A 256 6.60 0.17 -2.33
CA ILE A 256 7.86 0.50 -1.63
C ILE A 256 8.44 -0.74 -0.93
N ALA A 257 7.57 -1.67 -0.49
CA ALA A 257 7.98 -2.93 0.14
C ALA A 257 7.02 -4.07 -0.24
N HIS A 258 7.60 -5.25 -0.52
CA HIS A 258 6.89 -6.47 -0.93
C HIS A 258 6.83 -7.55 0.16
N ASN A 259 7.47 -7.31 1.29
CA ASN A 259 7.46 -8.20 2.44
C ASN A 259 7.75 -7.39 3.71
N ASP A 260 6.92 -7.55 4.72
CA ASP A 260 6.96 -6.79 5.97
C ASP A 260 8.16 -7.13 6.87
N LEU A 261 8.72 -8.33 6.72
CA LEU A 261 9.86 -8.76 7.50
C LEU A 261 11.19 -8.47 6.77
N ILE A 262 11.35 -8.99 5.56
CA ILE A 262 12.61 -8.90 4.82
C ILE A 262 12.99 -7.44 4.55
N MET A 263 12.11 -6.70 3.87
CA MET A 263 12.44 -5.36 3.40
C MET A 263 12.36 -4.28 4.48
N PHE A 264 11.64 -4.54 5.57
CA PHE A 264 11.63 -3.64 6.73
C PHE A 264 12.88 -3.84 7.59
N ARG A 265 13.31 -5.08 7.81
CA ARG A 265 14.53 -5.37 8.60
C ARG A 265 15.78 -4.84 7.94
N ASN A 266 15.85 -4.91 6.62
CA ASN A 266 16.94 -4.32 5.85
C ASN A 266 16.43 -3.62 4.59
N PRO A 267 16.13 -2.32 4.65
CA PRO A 267 15.66 -1.55 3.50
C PRO A 267 16.63 -1.48 2.33
N SER A 268 17.91 -1.86 2.55
CA SER A 268 18.91 -1.88 1.47
C SER A 268 18.89 -3.17 0.65
N TRP A 269 18.16 -4.19 1.08
CA TRP A 269 18.01 -5.40 0.26
C TRP A 269 17.19 -5.10 -0.99
N VAL A 270 17.77 -5.47 -2.13
CA VAL A 270 17.17 -5.23 -3.44
C VAL A 270 16.22 -6.36 -3.82
N ILE A 271 15.19 -6.03 -4.58
CA ILE A 271 14.31 -7.00 -5.20
C ILE A 271 14.56 -7.00 -6.71
N GLY A 272 14.65 -8.19 -7.32
CA GLY A 272 14.93 -8.34 -8.75
C GLY A 272 13.83 -7.82 -9.66
N TRP A 273 12.67 -7.47 -9.10
CA TRP A 273 11.55 -6.89 -9.82
C TRP A 273 11.58 -5.38 -9.92
N ASP A 274 12.46 -4.73 -9.18
CA ASP A 274 12.64 -3.28 -9.31
C ASP A 274 13.23 -2.93 -10.68
N HIS A 275 12.74 -1.85 -11.29
CA HIS A 275 13.25 -1.31 -12.54
C HIS A 275 14.65 -0.74 -12.37
N ASP A 276 14.84 0.08 -11.33
CA ASP A 276 16.14 0.59 -10.87
C ASP A 276 16.30 0.22 -9.40
N MET A 277 17.05 -0.86 -9.14
CA MET A 277 17.24 -1.39 -7.79
C MET A 277 17.91 -0.39 -6.84
N GLY A 278 18.83 0.44 -7.34
CA GLY A 278 19.48 1.47 -6.53
C GLY A 278 18.50 2.56 -6.12
N GLN A 279 17.76 3.10 -7.08
CA GLN A 279 16.74 4.12 -6.83
C GLN A 279 15.62 3.60 -5.92
N ALA A 280 15.17 2.34 -6.11
CA ALA A 280 14.15 1.73 -5.26
C ALA A 280 14.59 1.62 -3.79
N VAL A 281 15.86 1.25 -3.55
CA VAL A 281 16.46 1.23 -2.21
C VAL A 281 16.50 2.63 -1.60
N ASP A 282 16.97 3.64 -2.34
CA ASP A 282 17.05 5.01 -1.85
C ASP A 282 15.67 5.57 -1.52
N THR A 283 14.69 5.31 -2.37
CA THR A 283 13.28 5.67 -2.14
C THR A 283 12.73 4.99 -0.90
N ARG A 284 12.92 3.68 -0.74
CA ARG A 284 12.46 2.92 0.44
C ARG A 284 13.06 3.46 1.73
N ARG A 285 14.38 3.70 1.76
CA ARG A 285 15.08 4.25 2.93
C ARG A 285 14.54 5.64 3.29
N ARG A 286 14.34 6.51 2.29
CA ARG A 286 13.73 7.84 2.47
C ARG A 286 12.34 7.73 3.09
N VAL A 287 11.47 6.93 2.48
CA VAL A 287 10.07 6.79 2.89
C VAL A 287 9.96 6.18 4.29
N PHE A 288 10.70 5.11 4.58
CA PHE A 288 10.68 4.47 5.89
C PHE A 288 11.17 5.42 6.99
N LYS A 289 12.29 6.11 6.75
CA LYS A 289 12.81 7.11 7.69
C LYS A 289 11.79 8.21 7.96
N GLN A 290 11.20 8.77 6.91
CA GLN A 290 10.24 9.86 7.03
C GLN A 290 8.96 9.40 7.76
N ALA A 291 8.36 8.29 7.37
CA ALA A 291 7.16 7.76 7.99
C ALA A 291 7.39 7.43 9.47
N ALA A 292 8.53 6.83 9.81
CA ALA A 292 8.90 6.52 11.18
C ALA A 292 9.11 7.78 12.04
N GLN A 293 9.81 8.78 11.52
CA GLN A 293 10.06 10.05 12.23
C GLN A 293 8.77 10.83 12.47
N GLN A 294 7.89 10.88 11.47
CA GLN A 294 6.60 11.58 11.55
C GLN A 294 5.53 10.77 12.25
N LYS A 295 5.79 9.49 12.53
CA LYS A 295 4.81 8.52 13.06
C LYS A 295 3.54 8.46 12.20
N THR A 296 3.70 8.61 10.88
CA THR A 296 2.59 8.58 9.94
C THR A 296 2.06 7.15 9.84
N PRO A 297 0.76 6.90 10.02
CA PRO A 297 0.15 5.62 9.70
C PRO A 297 0.38 5.27 8.22
N VAL A 298 0.59 3.99 7.96
CA VAL A 298 0.94 3.48 6.63
C VAL A 298 -0.08 2.46 6.17
N PHE A 299 -0.43 2.52 4.90
CA PHE A 299 -1.09 1.46 4.16
C PHE A 299 -0.10 0.88 3.16
N GLY A 300 0.11 -0.43 3.19
CA GLY A 300 1.01 -1.13 2.28
C GLY A 300 0.25 -2.16 1.44
N PHE A 301 0.57 -2.21 0.17
CA PHE A 301 -0.10 -3.09 -0.79
C PHE A 301 0.23 -4.57 -0.52
N HIS A 302 1.52 -4.90 -0.30
CA HIS A 302 2.02 -6.26 -0.15
C HIS A 302 2.38 -6.67 1.29
N VAL A 303 2.01 -5.88 2.29
CA VAL A 303 2.20 -6.24 3.70
C VAL A 303 1.01 -7.03 4.24
N PRO A 304 1.13 -7.71 5.40
CA PRO A 304 0.06 -8.51 5.96
C PRO A 304 -1.28 -7.78 6.07
N TRP A 305 -2.33 -8.50 5.72
CA TRP A 305 -3.71 -8.02 5.81
C TRP A 305 -4.03 -7.41 7.18
N PRO A 306 -4.73 -6.27 7.28
CA PRO A 306 -5.37 -5.48 6.22
C PRO A 306 -4.49 -4.39 5.60
N GLY A 307 -3.18 -4.51 5.60
CA GLY A 307 -2.28 -3.53 5.03
C GLY A 307 -2.04 -2.28 5.89
N LEU A 308 -2.69 -2.16 7.04
CA LEU A 308 -2.60 -1.00 7.92
C LEU A 308 -1.59 -1.21 9.05
N GLY A 309 -0.70 -0.25 9.23
CA GLY A 309 0.30 -0.34 10.28
C GLY A 309 1.14 0.93 10.42
N SER A 310 2.30 0.76 11.02
CA SER A 310 3.30 1.81 11.22
C SER A 310 4.69 1.26 10.98
N ILE A 311 5.59 2.12 10.55
CA ILE A 311 7.02 1.82 10.41
C ILE A 311 7.71 2.22 11.69
N VAL A 312 8.23 1.25 12.45
CA VAL A 312 8.82 1.49 13.77
C VAL A 312 10.33 1.28 13.69
N PRO A 313 11.16 2.27 14.08
CA PRO A 313 12.62 2.11 14.08
C PRO A 313 13.06 0.98 15.01
N ARG A 314 14.04 0.19 14.56
CA ARG A 314 14.65 -0.89 15.32
C ARG A 314 16.14 -0.60 15.59
N GLY A 315 16.48 -0.39 16.84
CA GLY A 315 17.84 -0.03 17.23
C GLY A 315 18.27 1.35 16.73
N SER A 316 19.57 1.53 16.51
CA SER A 316 20.17 2.81 16.09
C SER A 316 20.43 2.93 14.59
N GLY A 317 20.13 1.87 13.82
CA GLY A 317 20.41 1.80 12.37
C GLY A 317 19.17 2.04 11.50
N GLU A 318 19.33 1.82 10.20
CA GLU A 318 18.23 1.83 9.24
C GLU A 318 17.55 0.46 9.16
N SER A 319 17.06 -0.02 10.29
CA SER A 319 16.26 -1.25 10.41
C SER A 319 14.94 -0.91 11.04
N TYR A 320 13.87 -1.51 10.57
CA TYR A 320 12.52 -1.20 11.02
C TYR A 320 11.73 -2.48 11.29
N ASP A 321 10.68 -2.33 12.06
CA ASP A 321 9.61 -3.30 12.21
C ASP A 321 8.35 -2.77 11.53
N TRP A 322 7.65 -3.63 10.80
CA TRP A 322 6.26 -3.41 10.50
C TRP A 322 5.43 -3.67 11.74
N ALA A 323 4.76 -2.66 12.25
CA ALA A 323 3.85 -2.77 13.39
C ALA A 323 2.40 -2.73 12.88
N PRO A 324 1.73 -3.88 12.71
CA PRO A 324 0.34 -3.92 12.25
C PRO A 324 -0.57 -3.11 13.18
N ARG A 325 -1.54 -2.41 12.61
CA ARG A 325 -2.58 -1.74 13.38
C ARG A 325 -3.38 -2.77 14.18
N ARG A 326 -3.62 -2.51 15.44
CA ARG A 326 -4.53 -3.34 16.24
C ARG A 326 -5.93 -3.19 15.67
N LEU A 327 -6.54 -4.31 15.30
CA LEU A 327 -7.90 -4.35 14.79
C LEU A 327 -8.86 -4.42 15.96
N PHE A 328 -9.90 -3.60 15.91
CA PHE A 328 -11.01 -3.65 16.87
C PHE A 328 -12.26 -4.03 16.07
N TRP A 329 -12.90 -5.08 16.51
CA TRP A 329 -14.21 -5.49 16.01
C TRP A 329 -15.25 -4.61 16.72
N ALA A 330 -15.99 -3.80 15.96
CA ALA A 330 -17.09 -2.99 16.47
C ALA A 330 -18.42 -3.75 16.38
#